data_a16be30a17f8ddff649858589124143a
#
_entry.id   a16be30a17f8ddff649858589124143a
#
_cell.length_a   1.000
_cell.length_b   1.000
_cell.length_c   1.000
_cell.angle_alpha   90.00
_cell.angle_beta   90.00
_cell.angle_gamma   90.00
#
_symmetry.space_group_name_H-M   'P 1'
#
loop_
_entity.id
_entity.type
_entity.pdbx_description
1 polymer ?
#
loop_
_entity_poly.entity_id
_entity_poly.type
_entity_poly.pdbx_seq_one_letter_code
_entity_poly.pdbx_strand_id
1 'polypeptide(L)'
;MSIKELQKYTAISKYARWIESEKRRETWEESVDRIKDMMIEVNPSLREDIEKNYGMIKDQKILGSQRALQFGGKPILKHNARIFNCSASYCDRLRFFQECFYLLLCGSGTGFSVQKHHVELLPKFSSARLDPETCCYQHLVHRVEDSIEGWADALGVLLSSYFETPIKGFEKYKDIEVAFSYADIREKGSPLGCGIGNAPGHEPLEKALENTRALLDRCLANGQTQLKTIDAFDVVMFAADAVISGGVRRSATIALFSADDELMINAKTGDWYFTNPQRARANISALLHRKHTSKKVFENLFKATKEFGEPGFFFADFYDVLCNPCCEISWITRHFYKKGSPELAEALSLYEGPITTKESCKDDMPEDEVGLSGWGFCNLSTINGKTITSEEDFYERCAAAAFIGTLQASFTNFPYLGHVTELIARKEALLGVSIN
;
A
#
# COMPACT_ATOMS: atom_id res chain seq x y z
N MET A 1 12.27 23.76 -25.24
CA MET A 1 12.83 23.33 -23.94
C MET A 1 13.79 22.18 -24.20
N SER A 2 15.05 22.32 -23.79
CA SER A 2 16.04 21.25 -23.91
C SER A 2 15.72 20.12 -22.87
N ILE A 3 16.25 18.91 -23.07
CA ILE A 3 16.09 17.81 -22.08
C ILE A 3 16.60 18.24 -20.71
N LYS A 4 17.72 18.98 -20.63
CA LYS A 4 18.27 19.46 -19.35
C LYS A 4 17.33 20.47 -18.67
N GLU A 5 16.68 21.35 -19.39
CA GLU A 5 15.68 22.27 -18.83
C GLU A 5 14.46 21.54 -18.31
N LEU A 6 13.99 20.51 -19.04
CA LEU A 6 12.87 19.67 -18.61
C LEU A 6 13.21 18.87 -17.33
N GLN A 7 14.42 18.30 -17.26
CA GLN A 7 14.91 17.60 -16.06
C GLN A 7 14.96 18.55 -14.86
N LYS A 8 15.53 19.75 -15.01
CA LYS A 8 15.59 20.78 -13.98
C LYS A 8 14.20 21.21 -13.53
N TYR A 9 13.31 21.49 -14.48
CA TYR A 9 11.91 21.83 -14.17
C TYR A 9 11.22 20.70 -13.38
N THR A 10 11.39 19.44 -13.80
CA THR A 10 10.79 18.29 -13.13
C THR A 10 11.34 18.13 -11.72
N ALA A 11 12.66 18.23 -11.52
CA ALA A 11 13.29 18.14 -10.21
C ALA A 11 12.73 19.22 -9.25
N ILE A 12 12.71 20.47 -9.72
CA ILE A 12 12.22 21.60 -8.89
C ILE A 12 10.72 21.48 -8.62
N SER A 13 9.90 21.18 -9.62
CA SER A 13 8.44 21.18 -9.47
C SER A 13 7.89 20.00 -8.69
N LYS A 14 8.58 18.84 -8.69
CA LYS A 14 8.06 17.57 -8.11
C LYS A 14 8.76 17.15 -6.82
N TYR A 15 10.00 17.55 -6.60
CA TYR A 15 10.83 17.00 -5.52
C TYR A 15 11.47 18.05 -4.62
N ALA A 16 11.75 19.26 -5.12
CA ALA A 16 12.41 20.31 -4.36
C ALA A 16 11.47 20.93 -3.32
N ARG A 17 11.92 21.04 -2.08
CA ARG A 17 11.21 21.70 -0.99
C ARG A 17 11.32 23.21 -1.07
N TRP A 18 10.35 23.89 -0.51
CA TRP A 18 10.38 25.33 -0.34
C TRP A 18 11.26 25.68 0.87
N ILE A 19 12.21 26.60 0.68
CA ILE A 19 13.07 27.16 1.72
C ILE A 19 12.52 28.55 2.06
N GLU A 20 11.88 28.64 3.22
CA GLU A 20 11.18 29.87 3.62
C GLU A 20 12.13 31.04 3.83
N SER A 21 13.33 30.81 4.40
CA SER A 21 14.36 31.85 4.63
C SER A 21 14.90 32.47 3.34
N GLU A 22 14.90 31.70 2.24
CA GLU A 22 15.49 32.12 0.98
C GLU A 22 14.43 32.42 -0.11
N LYS A 23 13.14 32.19 0.22
CA LYS A 23 12.00 32.39 -0.70
C LYS A 23 12.16 31.68 -2.04
N ARG A 24 12.78 30.50 -2.02
CA ARG A 24 12.99 29.65 -3.21
C ARG A 24 12.82 28.18 -2.87
N ARG A 25 12.80 27.37 -3.91
CA ARG A 25 12.89 25.91 -3.75
C ARG A 25 14.36 25.46 -3.70
N GLU A 26 14.57 24.28 -3.12
CA GLU A 26 15.85 23.57 -3.13
C GLU A 26 16.40 23.44 -4.56
N THR A 27 17.72 23.47 -4.70
CA THR A 27 18.43 23.00 -5.91
C THR A 27 18.45 21.47 -5.93
N TRP A 28 18.95 20.88 -7.02
CA TRP A 28 19.17 19.44 -7.11
C TRP A 28 20.14 18.96 -6.04
N GLU A 29 21.25 19.65 -5.88
CA GLU A 29 22.31 19.35 -4.92
C GLU A 29 21.77 19.41 -3.49
N GLU A 30 21.02 20.42 -3.13
CA GLU A 30 20.40 20.57 -1.80
C GLU A 30 19.37 19.45 -1.53
N SER A 31 18.59 19.06 -2.53
CA SER A 31 17.65 17.94 -2.42
C SER A 31 18.37 16.62 -2.17
N VAL A 32 19.50 16.38 -2.85
CA VAL A 32 20.34 15.18 -2.66
C VAL A 32 21.04 15.22 -1.32
N ASP A 33 21.58 16.38 -0.91
CA ASP A 33 22.24 16.52 0.41
C ASP A 33 21.29 16.28 1.57
N ARG A 34 20.04 16.75 1.49
CA ARG A 34 19.00 16.46 2.50
C ARG A 34 18.78 14.97 2.71
N ILE A 35 18.82 14.17 1.64
CA ILE A 35 18.64 12.71 1.74
C ILE A 35 19.94 12.07 2.27
N LYS A 36 21.08 12.48 1.76
CA LYS A 36 22.39 12.01 2.20
C LYS A 36 22.56 12.20 3.71
N ASP A 37 22.24 13.40 4.22
CA ASP A 37 22.37 13.72 5.62
C ASP A 37 21.43 12.86 6.49
N MET A 38 20.19 12.60 6.04
CA MET A 38 19.28 11.64 6.68
C MET A 38 19.87 10.22 6.72
N MET A 39 20.51 9.75 5.64
CA MET A 39 21.12 8.41 5.61
C MET A 39 22.33 8.32 6.54
N ILE A 40 23.13 9.39 6.64
CA ILE A 40 24.25 9.47 7.58
C ILE A 40 23.76 9.50 9.03
N GLU A 41 22.67 10.23 9.31
CA GLU A 41 22.04 10.26 10.64
C GLU A 41 21.63 8.87 11.12
N VAL A 42 21.04 8.06 10.23
CA VAL A 42 20.59 6.69 10.54
C VAL A 42 21.75 5.69 10.55
N ASN A 43 22.77 5.89 9.70
CA ASN A 43 23.88 4.97 9.51
C ASN A 43 25.24 5.69 9.64
N PRO A 44 25.62 6.23 10.80
CA PRO A 44 26.81 7.06 10.94
C PRO A 44 28.12 6.34 10.69
N SER A 45 28.16 5.02 10.88
CA SER A 45 29.32 4.18 10.59
C SER A 45 29.62 4.02 9.09
N LEU A 46 28.64 4.29 8.22
CA LEU A 46 28.77 4.19 6.77
C LEU A 46 28.94 5.56 6.08
N ARG A 47 29.31 6.60 6.84
CA ARG A 47 29.41 7.98 6.34
C ARG A 47 30.20 8.09 5.04
N GLU A 48 31.42 7.56 4.98
CA GLU A 48 32.29 7.68 3.81
C GLU A 48 31.69 7.01 2.56
N ASP A 49 31.12 5.82 2.71
CA ASP A 49 30.44 5.12 1.63
C ASP A 49 29.18 5.88 1.17
N ILE A 50 28.41 6.44 2.11
CA ILE A 50 27.24 7.24 1.79
C ILE A 50 27.65 8.49 1.02
N GLU A 51 28.63 9.25 1.46
CA GLU A 51 29.13 10.44 0.79
C GLU A 51 29.60 10.14 -0.63
N LYS A 52 30.40 9.06 -0.81
CA LYS A 52 30.88 8.60 -2.11
C LYS A 52 29.71 8.29 -3.07
N ASN A 53 28.77 7.45 -2.64
CA ASN A 53 27.69 6.98 -3.51
C ASN A 53 26.64 8.07 -3.79
N TYR A 54 26.40 8.99 -2.84
CA TYR A 54 25.55 10.17 -3.08
C TYR A 54 26.17 11.18 -4.05
N GLY A 55 27.49 11.20 -4.20
CA GLY A 55 28.19 11.90 -5.28
C GLY A 55 27.71 11.43 -6.65
N MET A 56 27.54 10.12 -6.86
CA MET A 56 27.00 9.60 -8.12
C MET A 56 25.54 10.01 -8.38
N ILE A 57 24.73 10.21 -7.31
CA ILE A 57 23.37 10.74 -7.45
C ILE A 57 23.42 12.21 -7.86
N LYS A 58 24.32 13.03 -7.27
CA LYS A 58 24.51 14.43 -7.68
C LYS A 58 24.89 14.54 -9.14
N ASP A 59 25.76 13.66 -9.62
CA ASP A 59 26.20 13.57 -11.01
C ASP A 59 25.16 12.95 -11.95
N GLN A 60 23.98 12.58 -11.44
CA GLN A 60 22.89 11.95 -12.20
C GLN A 60 23.31 10.63 -12.89
N LYS A 61 24.31 9.94 -12.37
CA LYS A 61 24.74 8.61 -12.84
C LYS A 61 23.83 7.50 -12.37
N ILE A 62 23.30 7.63 -11.15
CA ILE A 62 22.30 6.76 -10.52
C ILE A 62 21.24 7.59 -9.83
N LEU A 63 20.13 6.94 -9.47
CA LEU A 63 19.09 7.53 -8.66
C LEU A 63 18.51 6.48 -7.72
N GLY A 64 18.33 6.83 -6.45
CA GLY A 64 17.59 6.03 -5.48
C GLY A 64 16.07 6.19 -5.64
N SER A 65 15.32 5.74 -4.67
CA SER A 65 13.87 5.90 -4.63
C SER A 65 13.47 7.38 -4.82
N GLN A 66 12.60 7.65 -5.77
CA GLN A 66 12.02 8.99 -5.93
C GLN A 66 11.22 9.42 -4.69
N ARG A 67 10.80 8.47 -3.86
CA ARG A 67 10.18 8.73 -2.56
C ARG A 67 11.16 9.40 -1.58
N ALA A 68 12.42 8.99 -1.62
CA ALA A 68 13.47 9.65 -0.85
C ALA A 68 13.61 11.13 -1.25
N LEU A 69 13.56 11.46 -2.55
CA LEU A 69 13.56 12.85 -3.01
C LEU A 69 12.34 13.63 -2.50
N GLN A 70 11.15 13.02 -2.47
CA GLN A 70 9.93 13.67 -2.00
C GLN A 70 9.92 13.83 -0.47
N PHE A 71 10.24 12.78 0.27
CA PHE A 71 9.98 12.70 1.71
C PHE A 71 11.24 12.66 2.59
N GLY A 72 12.46 12.61 2.01
CA GLY A 72 13.72 12.52 2.76
C GLY A 72 13.82 13.49 3.93
N GLY A 73 14.43 13.09 5.05
CA GLY A 73 14.46 13.76 6.33
C GLY A 73 13.30 13.39 7.24
N LYS A 74 12.84 14.31 8.09
CA LYS A 74 11.82 14.05 9.14
C LYS A 74 10.60 13.23 8.71
N PRO A 75 9.98 13.41 7.51
CA PRO A 75 8.84 12.59 7.11
C PRO A 75 9.15 11.11 6.97
N ILE A 76 10.32 10.72 6.46
CA ILE A 76 10.75 9.31 6.38
C ILE A 76 11.17 8.79 7.76
N LEU A 77 11.90 9.60 8.55
CA LEU A 77 12.31 9.21 9.90
C LEU A 77 11.11 8.94 10.80
N LYS A 78 10.02 9.71 10.64
CA LYS A 78 8.77 9.50 11.38
C LYS A 78 7.96 8.30 10.85
N HIS A 79 7.91 8.12 9.53
CA HIS A 79 7.11 7.08 8.86
C HIS A 79 7.98 6.39 7.82
N ASN A 80 8.66 5.31 8.22
CA ASN A 80 9.60 4.60 7.35
C ASN A 80 8.95 4.08 6.05
N ALA A 81 7.66 3.75 6.08
CA ALA A 81 6.91 3.34 4.90
C ALA A 81 6.99 4.36 3.73
N ARG A 82 7.26 5.64 4.02
CA ARG A 82 7.38 6.70 3.00
C ARG A 82 8.60 6.58 2.10
N ILE A 83 9.60 5.76 2.44
CA ILE A 83 10.78 5.59 1.58
C ILE A 83 10.51 4.58 0.46
N PHE A 84 9.54 3.67 0.66
CA PHE A 84 9.27 2.59 -0.26
C PHE A 84 8.36 3.02 -1.40
N ASN A 85 8.67 2.56 -2.60
CA ASN A 85 7.89 2.86 -3.80
C ASN A 85 6.57 2.11 -3.80
N CYS A 86 6.59 0.84 -3.40
CA CYS A 86 5.46 -0.06 -3.43
C CYS A 86 5.42 -0.98 -2.21
N SER A 87 4.22 -1.48 -1.93
CA SER A 87 3.93 -2.46 -0.89
C SER A 87 2.88 -3.44 -1.39
N ALA A 88 2.77 -4.61 -0.74
CA ALA A 88 1.67 -5.54 -1.01
C ALA A 88 1.27 -6.32 0.23
N SER A 89 0.00 -6.77 0.28
CA SER A 89 -0.55 -7.64 1.32
C SER A 89 -1.81 -8.37 0.84
N TYR A 90 -2.32 -9.28 1.68
CA TYR A 90 -3.59 -9.97 1.47
C TYR A 90 -4.74 -9.23 2.13
N CYS A 91 -5.91 -9.22 1.47
CA CYS A 91 -7.17 -8.75 2.07
C CYS A 91 -7.80 -9.90 2.87
N ASP A 92 -7.15 -10.26 3.98
CA ASP A 92 -7.48 -11.42 4.83
C ASP A 92 -7.84 -11.05 6.28
N ARG A 93 -7.77 -9.77 6.63
CA ARG A 93 -8.07 -9.23 7.96
C ARG A 93 -8.74 -7.86 7.85
N LEU A 94 -9.55 -7.50 8.83
CA LEU A 94 -10.27 -6.21 8.79
C LEU A 94 -9.29 -5.02 8.82
N ARG A 95 -8.21 -5.13 9.60
CA ARG A 95 -7.16 -4.12 9.70
C ARG A 95 -6.44 -3.86 8.35
N PHE A 96 -6.45 -4.81 7.41
CA PHE A 96 -5.88 -4.62 6.07
C PHE A 96 -6.38 -3.35 5.38
N PHE A 97 -7.67 -3.04 5.46
CA PHE A 97 -8.25 -1.85 4.80
C PHE A 97 -7.67 -0.55 5.35
N GLN A 98 -7.54 -0.48 6.68
CA GLN A 98 -6.95 0.64 7.41
C GLN A 98 -5.46 0.79 7.05
N GLU A 99 -4.70 -0.30 7.08
CA GLU A 99 -3.27 -0.34 6.74
C GLU A 99 -3.02 0.03 5.27
N CYS A 100 -3.86 -0.46 4.36
CA CYS A 100 -3.80 -0.13 2.94
C CYS A 100 -4.02 1.37 2.71
N PHE A 101 -5.02 1.97 3.36
CA PHE A 101 -5.28 3.39 3.28
C PHE A 101 -4.11 4.21 3.83
N TYR A 102 -3.55 3.84 4.98
CA TYR A 102 -2.35 4.45 5.55
C TYR A 102 -1.16 4.42 4.57
N LEU A 103 -0.90 3.29 3.91
CA LEU A 103 0.19 3.15 2.95
C LEU A 103 -0.02 4.01 1.69
N LEU A 104 -1.24 4.10 1.20
CA LEU A 104 -1.59 5.00 0.10
C LEU A 104 -1.37 6.46 0.50
N LEU A 105 -1.72 6.87 1.72
CA LEU A 105 -1.45 8.21 2.28
C LEU A 105 0.05 8.46 2.51
N CYS A 106 0.84 7.42 2.82
CA CYS A 106 2.29 7.49 2.82
C CYS A 106 2.88 7.74 1.42
N GLY A 107 2.10 7.51 0.36
CA GLY A 107 2.53 7.63 -1.04
C GLY A 107 3.12 6.35 -1.62
N SER A 108 3.00 5.19 -0.94
CA SER A 108 3.33 3.88 -1.48
C SER A 108 2.29 3.45 -2.51
N GLY A 109 2.70 2.76 -3.56
CA GLY A 109 1.77 2.02 -4.41
C GLY A 109 1.43 0.69 -3.72
N THR A 110 0.18 0.24 -3.78
CA THR A 110 -0.24 -0.99 -3.10
C THR A 110 -0.71 -2.07 -4.07
N GLY A 111 -0.08 -3.25 -4.00
CA GLY A 111 -0.63 -4.47 -4.57
C GLY A 111 -1.40 -5.23 -3.50
N PHE A 112 -2.50 -5.85 -3.85
CA PHE A 112 -3.24 -6.65 -2.87
C PHE A 112 -4.01 -7.79 -3.53
N SER A 113 -4.27 -8.82 -2.72
CA SER A 113 -5.07 -9.96 -3.17
C SER A 113 -6.46 -9.91 -2.56
N VAL A 114 -7.47 -9.91 -3.44
CA VAL A 114 -8.87 -10.19 -3.12
C VAL A 114 -9.28 -11.57 -3.64
N GLN A 115 -8.35 -12.52 -3.71
CA GLN A 115 -8.71 -13.89 -4.04
C GLN A 115 -9.72 -14.41 -3.02
N LYS A 116 -10.63 -15.29 -3.46
CA LYS A 116 -11.71 -15.85 -2.62
C LYS A 116 -11.22 -16.35 -1.26
N HIS A 117 -10.15 -17.16 -1.25
CA HIS A 117 -9.60 -17.74 -0.02
C HIS A 117 -8.99 -16.73 0.96
N HIS A 118 -8.63 -15.51 0.51
CA HIS A 118 -8.22 -14.44 1.41
C HIS A 118 -9.43 -13.69 1.96
N VAL A 119 -10.37 -13.31 1.09
CA VAL A 119 -11.57 -12.55 1.52
C VAL A 119 -12.47 -13.38 2.43
N GLU A 120 -12.53 -14.70 2.26
CA GLU A 120 -13.25 -15.64 3.13
C GLU A 120 -12.72 -15.66 4.58
N LEU A 121 -11.51 -15.15 4.83
CA LEU A 121 -10.93 -15.01 6.17
C LEU A 121 -11.36 -13.73 6.89
N LEU A 122 -11.97 -12.77 6.19
CA LEU A 122 -12.52 -11.58 6.81
C LEU A 122 -13.62 -11.95 7.81
N PRO A 123 -13.80 -11.16 8.89
CA PRO A 123 -14.89 -11.41 9.82
C PRO A 123 -16.26 -11.26 9.15
N LYS A 124 -17.27 -11.90 9.73
CA LYS A 124 -18.67 -11.72 9.32
C LYS A 124 -19.21 -10.38 9.82
N PHE A 125 -20.28 -9.91 9.18
CA PHE A 125 -21.06 -8.81 9.71
C PHE A 125 -21.63 -9.19 11.08
N SER A 126 -21.72 -8.22 11.98
CA SER A 126 -22.31 -8.43 13.29
C SER A 126 -23.79 -8.85 13.19
N SER A 127 -24.20 -9.79 14.01
CA SER A 127 -25.60 -10.23 14.08
C SER A 127 -26.56 -9.10 14.43
N ALA A 128 -26.14 -8.14 15.26
CA ALA A 128 -26.92 -6.95 15.58
C ALA A 128 -27.19 -6.07 14.36
N ARG A 129 -26.28 -6.04 13.37
CA ARG A 129 -26.46 -5.33 12.10
C ARG A 129 -27.34 -6.10 11.11
N LEU A 130 -27.42 -7.42 11.24
CA LEU A 130 -28.24 -8.27 10.37
C LEU A 130 -29.71 -8.31 10.78
N ASP A 131 -30.05 -7.94 12.03
CA ASP A 131 -31.40 -7.92 12.54
C ASP A 131 -31.87 -6.48 12.87
N PRO A 132 -32.66 -5.85 12.00
CA PRO A 132 -33.12 -4.49 12.21
C PRO A 132 -34.03 -4.33 13.45
N GLU A 133 -34.67 -5.39 13.94
CA GLU A 133 -35.56 -5.32 15.08
C GLU A 133 -34.84 -5.25 16.43
N THR A 134 -33.60 -5.74 16.48
CA THR A 134 -32.76 -5.68 17.69
C THR A 134 -31.89 -4.43 17.76
N CYS A 135 -31.91 -3.61 16.73
CA CYS A 135 -30.97 -2.50 16.56
C CYS A 135 -31.43 -1.21 17.24
N CYS A 136 -31.13 -1.06 18.53
CA CYS A 136 -31.05 0.26 19.18
C CYS A 136 -29.60 0.76 19.07
N TYR A 137 -29.24 1.38 17.94
CA TYR A 137 -27.90 1.91 17.79
C TYR A 137 -27.65 3.07 18.77
N GLN A 138 -26.64 2.90 19.61
CA GLN A 138 -26.04 4.04 20.26
C GLN A 138 -25.30 4.88 19.21
N HIS A 139 -25.43 6.19 19.29
CA HIS A 139 -24.69 7.11 18.43
C HIS A 139 -23.40 7.54 19.11
N LEU A 140 -22.27 7.43 18.42
CA LEU A 140 -21.00 7.90 18.90
C LEU A 140 -20.31 8.76 17.83
N VAL A 141 -19.78 9.91 18.24
CA VAL A 141 -19.00 10.76 17.36
C VAL A 141 -17.52 10.40 17.47
N HIS A 142 -16.92 10.02 16.35
CA HIS A 142 -15.47 9.87 16.22
C HIS A 142 -14.87 11.15 15.68
N ARG A 143 -13.95 11.76 16.44
CA ARG A 143 -13.21 12.95 16.04
C ARG A 143 -11.97 12.52 15.26
N VAL A 144 -11.89 12.89 13.98
CA VAL A 144 -10.82 12.49 13.09
C VAL A 144 -9.60 13.39 13.29
N GLU A 145 -8.45 12.82 13.59
CA GLU A 145 -7.18 13.56 13.75
C GLU A 145 -6.65 14.03 12.39
N ASP A 146 -5.99 15.20 12.36
CA ASP A 146 -5.32 15.76 11.19
C ASP A 146 -3.97 15.08 10.92
N SER A 147 -4.01 13.79 10.67
CA SER A 147 -2.86 12.93 10.41
C SER A 147 -3.21 11.83 9.40
N ILE A 148 -2.19 11.19 8.80
CA ILE A 148 -2.41 10.04 7.91
C ILE A 148 -2.93 8.83 8.69
N GLU A 149 -2.56 8.70 9.94
CA GLU A 149 -3.06 7.71 10.88
C GLU A 149 -4.54 7.96 11.18
N GLY A 150 -4.91 9.20 11.54
CA GLY A 150 -6.29 9.56 11.86
C GLY A 150 -7.26 9.33 10.69
N TRP A 151 -6.82 9.58 9.46
CA TRP A 151 -7.60 9.26 8.27
C TRP A 151 -7.80 7.74 8.09
N ALA A 152 -6.74 6.97 8.28
CA ALA A 152 -6.80 5.51 8.18
C ALA A 152 -7.63 4.92 9.33
N ASP A 153 -7.49 5.47 10.55
CA ASP A 153 -8.26 5.07 11.73
C ASP A 153 -9.77 5.34 11.54
N ALA A 154 -10.15 6.43 10.88
CA ALA A 154 -11.56 6.70 10.59
C ALA A 154 -12.21 5.57 9.75
N LEU A 155 -11.48 5.02 8.77
CA LEU A 155 -11.95 3.84 8.02
C LEU A 155 -12.02 2.60 8.93
N GLY A 156 -11.00 2.38 9.76
CA GLY A 156 -10.96 1.28 10.74
C GLY A 156 -12.12 1.34 11.72
N VAL A 157 -12.44 2.52 12.23
CA VAL A 157 -13.59 2.78 13.12
C VAL A 157 -14.91 2.45 12.42
N LEU A 158 -15.09 2.93 11.18
CA LEU A 158 -16.30 2.63 10.40
C LEU A 158 -16.46 1.12 10.21
N LEU A 159 -15.43 0.43 9.78
CA LEU A 159 -15.47 -1.03 9.59
C LEU A 159 -15.75 -1.76 10.92
N SER A 160 -15.07 -1.36 12.01
CA SER A 160 -15.27 -1.97 13.33
C SER A 160 -16.71 -1.86 13.85
N SER A 161 -17.48 -0.90 13.34
CA SER A 161 -18.88 -0.75 13.72
C SER A 161 -19.84 -1.72 13.02
N TYR A 162 -19.38 -2.42 11.96
CA TYR A 162 -20.21 -3.32 11.16
C TYR A 162 -19.91 -4.81 11.40
N PHE A 163 -18.69 -5.16 11.85
CA PHE A 163 -18.25 -6.54 11.87
C PHE A 163 -18.25 -7.14 13.30
N GLU A 164 -18.46 -8.47 13.40
CA GLU A 164 -18.49 -9.18 14.69
C GLU A 164 -17.18 -9.10 15.47
N THR A 165 -16.06 -9.00 14.75
CA THR A 165 -14.72 -8.83 15.32
C THR A 165 -14.17 -7.47 14.92
N PRO A 166 -14.27 -6.44 15.78
CA PRO A 166 -13.71 -5.12 15.52
C PRO A 166 -12.18 -5.16 15.53
N ILE A 167 -11.57 -4.16 14.90
CA ILE A 167 -10.13 -3.94 14.97
C ILE A 167 -9.74 -3.58 16.41
N LYS A 168 -8.63 -4.13 16.90
CA LYS A 168 -8.10 -3.86 18.26
C LYS A 168 -7.91 -2.36 18.49
N GLY A 169 -8.41 -1.89 19.62
CA GLY A 169 -8.46 -0.46 19.97
C GLY A 169 -9.73 0.25 19.50
N PHE A 170 -10.57 -0.40 18.66
CA PHE A 170 -11.84 0.15 18.19
C PHE A 170 -13.05 -0.66 18.67
N GLU A 171 -12.90 -1.52 19.68
CA GLU A 171 -13.94 -2.41 20.23
C GLU A 171 -15.19 -1.62 20.67
N LYS A 172 -14.99 -0.41 21.20
CA LYS A 172 -16.09 0.47 21.64
C LYS A 172 -17.04 0.92 20.53
N TYR A 173 -16.64 0.77 19.27
CA TYR A 173 -17.46 1.14 18.12
C TYR A 173 -18.29 -0.02 17.58
N LYS A 174 -18.10 -1.24 18.10
CA LYS A 174 -18.87 -2.40 17.65
C LYS A 174 -20.38 -2.13 17.83
N ASP A 175 -21.14 -2.39 16.77
CA ASP A 175 -22.59 -2.19 16.72
C ASP A 175 -23.08 -0.75 17.02
N ILE A 176 -22.19 0.22 16.88
CA ILE A 176 -22.48 1.65 17.09
C ILE A 176 -22.75 2.34 15.75
N GLU A 177 -23.71 3.27 15.74
CA GLU A 177 -23.87 4.22 14.65
C GLU A 177 -22.84 5.35 14.81
N VAL A 178 -21.76 5.29 14.01
CA VAL A 178 -20.66 6.24 14.12
C VAL A 178 -20.89 7.45 13.23
N ALA A 179 -20.89 8.63 13.83
CA ALA A 179 -20.76 9.90 13.12
C ALA A 179 -19.30 10.37 13.18
N PHE A 180 -18.84 11.05 12.14
CA PHE A 180 -17.47 11.57 12.07
C PHE A 180 -17.44 13.08 12.22
N SER A 181 -16.52 13.59 13.04
CA SER A 181 -16.23 15.01 13.16
C SER A 181 -14.87 15.31 12.52
N TYR A 182 -14.88 16.22 11.56
CA TYR A 182 -13.69 16.61 10.79
C TYR A 182 -13.14 17.96 11.26
N ALA A 183 -13.56 18.45 12.42
CA ALA A 183 -13.23 19.80 12.91
C ALA A 183 -11.71 20.05 13.11
N ASP A 184 -10.93 19.00 13.30
CA ASP A 184 -9.47 19.10 13.46
C ASP A 184 -8.69 19.07 12.16
N ILE A 185 -9.33 18.62 11.07
CA ILE A 185 -8.67 18.50 9.77
C ILE A 185 -8.40 19.90 9.21
N ARG A 186 -7.16 20.16 8.85
CA ARG A 186 -6.74 21.42 8.25
C ARG A 186 -7.52 21.74 6.98
N GLU A 187 -7.72 23.03 6.76
CA GLU A 187 -8.46 23.52 5.59
C GLU A 187 -7.76 23.17 4.27
N LYS A 188 -8.54 23.02 3.23
CA LYS A 188 -8.10 22.84 1.86
C LYS A 188 -7.15 23.96 1.44
N GLY A 189 -6.01 23.58 0.86
CA GLY A 189 -4.98 24.52 0.42
C GLY A 189 -3.88 24.78 1.45
N SER A 190 -4.04 24.38 2.71
CA SER A 190 -3.01 24.49 3.73
C SER A 190 -1.76 23.67 3.36
N PRO A 191 -0.53 24.12 3.71
CA PRO A 191 0.69 23.38 3.41
C PRO A 191 0.71 22.00 4.09
N LEU A 192 1.16 20.96 3.39
CA LEU A 192 1.40 19.66 4.00
C LEU A 192 2.71 19.65 4.80
N GLY A 193 2.71 18.95 5.93
CA GLY A 193 3.86 18.85 6.83
C GLY A 193 5.10 18.16 6.21
N CYS A 194 4.96 17.51 5.05
CA CYS A 194 6.08 16.97 4.29
C CYS A 194 6.81 18.02 3.42
N GLY A 195 6.30 19.26 3.36
CA GLY A 195 6.89 20.35 2.58
C GLY A 195 6.61 20.31 1.07
N ILE A 196 5.76 19.38 0.62
CA ILE A 196 5.35 19.22 -0.79
C ILE A 196 3.85 19.02 -0.86
N GLY A 197 3.17 19.84 -1.69
CA GLY A 197 1.73 19.76 -1.90
C GLY A 197 0.91 20.48 -0.83
N ASN A 198 -0.39 20.55 -1.08
CA ASN A 198 -1.39 21.20 -0.22
C ASN A 198 -2.41 20.20 0.28
N ALA A 199 -2.98 20.48 1.45
CA ALA A 199 -4.05 19.68 2.04
C ALA A 199 -5.30 19.70 1.14
N PRO A 200 -6.00 18.56 1.00
CA PRO A 200 -7.23 18.47 0.22
C PRO A 200 -8.46 18.99 0.97
N GLY A 201 -8.36 19.25 2.30
CA GLY A 201 -9.52 19.39 3.17
C GLY A 201 -10.05 18.03 3.61
N HIS A 202 -11.20 17.98 4.26
CA HIS A 202 -11.80 16.75 4.78
C HIS A 202 -12.70 16.03 3.77
N GLU A 203 -13.22 16.73 2.77
CA GLU A 203 -14.27 16.26 1.86
C GLU A 203 -13.92 14.94 1.15
N PRO A 204 -12.66 14.67 0.74
CA PRO A 204 -12.33 13.39 0.13
C PRO A 204 -12.45 12.21 1.10
N LEU A 205 -12.09 12.40 2.37
CA LEU A 205 -12.23 11.37 3.40
C LEU A 205 -13.72 11.14 3.71
N GLU A 206 -14.48 12.20 3.93
CA GLU A 206 -15.93 12.14 4.17
C GLU A 206 -16.61 11.32 3.08
N LYS A 207 -16.38 11.67 1.81
CA LYS A 207 -16.91 10.92 0.67
C LYS A 207 -16.50 9.44 0.65
N ALA A 208 -15.26 9.12 1.01
CA ALA A 208 -14.80 7.73 1.06
C ALA A 208 -15.52 6.94 2.16
N LEU A 209 -15.70 7.54 3.34
CA LEU A 209 -16.43 6.94 4.46
C LEU A 209 -17.92 6.76 4.14
N GLU A 210 -18.57 7.77 3.54
CA GLU A 210 -19.96 7.68 3.12
C GLU A 210 -20.20 6.59 2.07
N ASN A 211 -19.33 6.52 1.04
CA ASN A 211 -19.43 5.48 0.02
C ASN A 211 -19.19 4.07 0.60
N THR A 212 -18.25 3.95 1.54
CA THR A 212 -17.99 2.68 2.24
C THR A 212 -19.22 2.29 3.08
N ARG A 213 -19.80 3.22 3.84
CA ARG A 213 -21.03 3.01 4.62
C ARG A 213 -22.17 2.53 3.70
N ALA A 214 -22.42 3.25 2.63
CA ALA A 214 -23.48 2.91 1.67
C ALA A 214 -23.27 1.51 1.04
N LEU A 215 -22.02 1.11 0.81
CA LEU A 215 -21.69 -0.25 0.35
C LEU A 215 -22.05 -1.28 1.43
N LEU A 216 -21.61 -1.07 2.68
CA LEU A 216 -21.85 -1.99 3.79
C LEU A 216 -23.35 -2.14 4.07
N ASP A 217 -24.10 -1.04 4.10
CA ASP A 217 -25.56 -1.03 4.27
C ASP A 217 -26.27 -1.79 3.15
N ARG A 218 -25.82 -1.63 1.90
CA ARG A 218 -26.32 -2.41 0.76
C ARG A 218 -26.02 -3.90 0.89
N CYS A 219 -24.83 -4.28 1.38
CA CYS A 219 -24.51 -5.68 1.64
C CYS A 219 -25.47 -6.30 2.64
N LEU A 220 -25.73 -5.60 3.77
CA LEU A 220 -26.68 -6.03 4.80
C LEU A 220 -28.10 -6.14 4.25
N ALA A 221 -28.58 -5.11 3.52
CA ALA A 221 -29.90 -5.11 2.90
C ALA A 221 -30.11 -6.26 1.90
N ASN A 222 -29.03 -6.73 1.27
CA ASN A 222 -29.04 -7.89 0.39
C ASN A 222 -28.87 -9.23 1.13
N GLY A 223 -28.88 -9.24 2.46
CA GLY A 223 -28.75 -10.44 3.29
C GLY A 223 -27.36 -11.07 3.25
N GLN A 224 -26.31 -10.31 2.89
CA GLN A 224 -24.93 -10.81 2.94
C GLN A 224 -24.47 -10.90 4.40
N THR A 225 -23.84 -12.01 4.74
CA THR A 225 -23.24 -12.22 6.06
C THR A 225 -21.76 -11.89 6.14
N GLN A 226 -21.13 -11.61 4.97
CA GLN A 226 -19.71 -11.30 4.83
C GLN A 226 -19.48 -10.51 3.54
N LEU A 227 -18.38 -9.77 3.44
CA LEU A 227 -17.99 -9.12 2.20
C LEU A 227 -17.67 -10.15 1.11
N LYS A 228 -18.12 -9.87 -0.11
CA LYS A 228 -17.64 -10.55 -1.32
C LYS A 228 -16.33 -9.92 -1.80
N THR A 229 -15.65 -10.59 -2.69
CA THR A 229 -14.38 -10.13 -3.30
C THR A 229 -14.51 -8.74 -3.92
N ILE A 230 -15.60 -8.48 -4.63
CA ILE A 230 -15.88 -7.20 -5.26
C ILE A 230 -16.18 -6.10 -4.23
N ASP A 231 -16.84 -6.42 -3.12
CA ASP A 231 -17.13 -5.46 -2.06
C ASP A 231 -15.85 -5.05 -1.33
N ALA A 232 -14.99 -6.03 -1.01
CA ALA A 232 -13.67 -5.78 -0.43
C ALA A 232 -12.78 -4.94 -1.37
N PHE A 233 -12.81 -5.22 -2.68
CA PHE A 233 -12.13 -4.41 -3.69
C PHE A 233 -12.64 -2.96 -3.69
N ASP A 234 -13.96 -2.75 -3.70
CA ASP A 234 -14.57 -1.41 -3.77
C ASP A 234 -14.26 -0.58 -2.50
N VAL A 235 -14.20 -1.18 -1.30
CA VAL A 235 -13.76 -0.48 -0.07
C VAL A 235 -12.34 0.10 -0.24
N VAL A 236 -11.40 -0.69 -0.78
CA VAL A 236 -10.04 -0.20 -1.07
C VAL A 236 -10.08 0.91 -2.12
N MET A 237 -10.95 0.81 -3.12
CA MET A 237 -11.06 1.83 -4.18
C MET A 237 -11.61 3.16 -3.67
N PHE A 238 -12.56 3.16 -2.74
CA PHE A 238 -13.05 4.39 -2.10
C PHE A 238 -11.93 5.08 -1.28
N ALA A 239 -11.15 4.31 -0.51
CA ALA A 239 -9.99 4.82 0.19
C ALA A 239 -8.93 5.38 -0.79
N ALA A 240 -8.66 4.68 -1.88
CA ALA A 240 -7.72 5.11 -2.91
C ALA A 240 -8.18 6.40 -3.63
N ASP A 241 -9.49 6.60 -3.81
CA ASP A 241 -10.06 7.80 -4.40
C ASP A 241 -9.83 9.05 -3.52
N ALA A 242 -9.90 8.90 -2.19
CA ALA A 242 -9.61 9.97 -1.25
C ALA A 242 -8.15 10.46 -1.32
N VAL A 243 -7.19 9.59 -1.64
CA VAL A 243 -5.76 9.92 -1.72
C VAL A 243 -5.41 10.81 -2.91
N ILE A 244 -6.17 10.75 -4.01
CA ILE A 244 -5.89 11.51 -5.24
C ILE A 244 -5.94 13.02 -5.03
N SER A 245 -6.83 13.48 -4.16
CA SER A 245 -7.06 14.89 -3.92
C SER A 245 -5.91 15.59 -3.17
N GLY A 246 -5.04 14.83 -2.49
CA GLY A 246 -3.92 15.36 -1.69
C GLY A 246 -2.69 15.88 -2.46
N GLY A 247 -2.68 15.82 -3.79
CA GLY A 247 -1.66 16.48 -4.62
C GLY A 247 -0.25 15.89 -4.62
N VAL A 248 0.10 14.98 -3.70
CA VAL A 248 1.46 14.43 -3.58
C VAL A 248 1.70 13.27 -4.55
N ARG A 249 0.76 12.35 -4.67
CA ARG A 249 0.75 11.26 -5.65
C ARG A 249 -0.68 10.83 -5.93
N ARG A 250 -0.94 10.44 -7.16
CA ARG A 250 -2.14 9.64 -7.49
C ARG A 250 -1.95 8.24 -6.89
N SER A 251 -3.01 7.66 -6.31
CA SER A 251 -3.01 6.27 -5.88
C SER A 251 -2.63 5.37 -7.06
N ALA A 252 -1.77 4.40 -6.81
CA ALA A 252 -1.42 3.36 -7.77
C ALA A 252 -1.66 2.03 -7.07
N THR A 253 -2.61 1.25 -7.59
CA THR A 253 -2.99 -0.03 -7.00
C THR A 253 -3.11 -1.11 -8.05
N ILE A 254 -2.86 -2.37 -7.65
CA ILE A 254 -3.22 -3.56 -8.41
C ILE A 254 -3.93 -4.54 -7.48
N ALA A 255 -5.06 -5.09 -7.94
CA ALA A 255 -5.77 -6.15 -7.26
C ALA A 255 -5.59 -7.47 -7.99
N LEU A 256 -5.10 -8.50 -7.29
CA LEU A 256 -5.08 -9.88 -7.78
C LEU A 256 -6.33 -10.60 -7.27
N PHE A 257 -6.98 -11.36 -8.15
CA PHE A 257 -8.21 -12.09 -7.83
C PHE A 257 -8.19 -13.52 -8.39
N SER A 258 -9.06 -14.40 -7.89
CA SER A 258 -9.18 -15.78 -8.34
C SER A 258 -9.72 -15.87 -9.77
N ALA A 259 -9.08 -16.62 -10.63
CA ALA A 259 -9.39 -16.71 -12.06
C ALA A 259 -10.83 -17.18 -12.39
N ASP A 260 -11.53 -17.75 -11.40
CA ASP A 260 -12.92 -18.21 -11.46
C ASP A 260 -13.91 -17.25 -10.76
N ASP A 261 -13.48 -16.03 -10.44
CA ASP A 261 -14.33 -15.04 -9.78
C ASP A 261 -15.06 -14.17 -10.80
N GLU A 262 -16.29 -14.55 -11.12
CA GLU A 262 -17.12 -13.85 -12.11
C GLU A 262 -17.41 -12.38 -11.71
N LEU A 263 -17.49 -12.06 -10.40
CA LEU A 263 -17.70 -10.69 -9.95
C LEU A 263 -16.48 -9.80 -10.29
N MET A 264 -15.29 -10.32 -10.06
CA MET A 264 -14.05 -9.61 -10.36
C MET A 264 -13.72 -9.60 -11.85
N ILE A 265 -14.01 -10.69 -12.58
CA ILE A 265 -13.86 -10.73 -14.04
C ILE A 265 -14.66 -9.60 -14.70
N ASN A 266 -15.88 -9.37 -14.21
CA ASN A 266 -16.80 -8.37 -14.74
C ASN A 266 -16.74 -7.01 -14.03
N ALA A 267 -15.80 -6.80 -13.12
CA ALA A 267 -15.72 -5.58 -12.32
C ALA A 267 -15.60 -4.30 -13.17
N LYS A 268 -14.99 -4.41 -14.35
CA LYS A 268 -14.78 -3.30 -15.29
C LYS A 268 -15.33 -3.62 -16.69
N THR A 269 -16.54 -4.18 -16.75
CA THR A 269 -17.26 -4.42 -18.00
C THR A 269 -18.52 -3.56 -18.08
N GLY A 270 -19.08 -3.38 -19.28
CA GLY A 270 -20.27 -2.54 -19.49
C GLY A 270 -20.04 -1.09 -19.09
N ASP A 271 -21.04 -0.48 -18.47
CA ASP A 271 -21.03 0.93 -18.08
C ASP A 271 -20.32 1.20 -16.73
N TRP A 272 -19.36 0.33 -16.34
CA TRP A 272 -18.67 0.40 -15.05
C TRP A 272 -18.09 1.78 -14.74
N TYR A 273 -17.59 2.49 -15.75
CA TYR A 273 -16.96 3.80 -15.56
C TYR A 273 -17.94 4.86 -15.02
N PHE A 274 -19.23 4.72 -15.36
CA PHE A 274 -20.28 5.60 -14.86
C PHE A 274 -20.88 5.10 -13.54
N THR A 275 -21.04 3.79 -13.40
CA THR A 275 -21.69 3.16 -12.23
C THR A 275 -20.74 2.94 -11.06
N ASN A 276 -19.44 2.69 -11.34
CA ASN A 276 -18.40 2.40 -10.35
C ASN A 276 -17.06 3.09 -10.69
N PRO A 277 -17.03 4.43 -10.83
CA PRO A 277 -15.86 5.18 -11.31
C PRO A 277 -14.62 5.02 -10.41
N GLN A 278 -14.80 4.70 -9.11
CA GLN A 278 -13.72 4.42 -8.17
C GLN A 278 -12.82 3.26 -8.64
N ARG A 279 -13.36 2.28 -9.38
CA ARG A 279 -12.60 1.12 -9.88
C ARG A 279 -11.50 1.51 -10.86
N ALA A 280 -11.52 2.74 -11.40
CA ALA A 280 -10.42 3.29 -12.19
C ALA A 280 -9.12 3.53 -11.37
N ARG A 281 -9.14 3.36 -10.05
CA ARG A 281 -7.97 3.56 -9.18
C ARG A 281 -7.02 2.38 -9.16
N ALA A 282 -7.43 1.19 -9.61
CA ALA A 282 -6.58 0.00 -9.66
C ALA A 282 -6.54 -0.62 -11.06
N ASN A 283 -5.43 -1.27 -11.39
CA ASN A 283 -5.43 -2.37 -12.34
C ASN A 283 -5.98 -3.62 -11.64
N ILE A 284 -6.68 -4.48 -12.37
CA ILE A 284 -7.14 -5.78 -11.87
C ILE A 284 -6.52 -6.89 -12.71
N SER A 285 -6.02 -7.95 -12.08
CA SER A 285 -5.43 -9.09 -12.78
C SER A 285 -5.86 -10.40 -12.15
N ALA A 286 -6.27 -11.35 -12.99
CA ALA A 286 -6.57 -12.70 -12.55
C ALA A 286 -5.26 -13.45 -12.26
N LEU A 287 -5.13 -14.08 -11.09
CA LEU A 287 -4.04 -14.99 -10.80
C LEU A 287 -4.30 -16.33 -11.50
N LEU A 288 -3.42 -16.69 -12.42
CA LEU A 288 -3.44 -17.90 -13.20
C LEU A 288 -2.36 -18.85 -12.71
N HIS A 289 -2.75 -19.88 -11.94
CA HIS A 289 -1.81 -20.89 -11.50
C HIS A 289 -1.38 -21.77 -12.69
N ARG A 290 -0.08 -21.77 -13.04
CA ARG A 290 0.43 -22.39 -14.27
C ARG A 290 0.04 -23.84 -14.44
N LYS A 291 0.00 -24.63 -13.35
CA LYS A 291 -0.35 -26.06 -13.39
C LYS A 291 -1.86 -26.33 -13.38
N HIS A 292 -2.66 -25.42 -12.83
CA HIS A 292 -4.07 -25.69 -12.53
C HIS A 292 -5.04 -24.87 -13.38
N THR A 293 -4.57 -23.84 -14.08
CA THR A 293 -5.44 -23.02 -14.93
C THR A 293 -5.64 -23.69 -16.29
N SER A 294 -6.89 -24.03 -16.60
CA SER A 294 -7.24 -24.60 -17.88
C SER A 294 -7.35 -23.54 -18.98
N LYS A 295 -7.17 -23.96 -20.25
CA LYS A 295 -7.37 -23.11 -21.41
C LYS A 295 -8.77 -22.45 -21.42
N LYS A 296 -9.81 -23.17 -21.00
CA LYS A 296 -11.19 -22.67 -20.94
C LYS A 296 -11.32 -21.47 -19.96
N VAL A 297 -10.68 -21.54 -18.80
CA VAL A 297 -10.65 -20.43 -17.83
C VAL A 297 -9.98 -19.22 -18.44
N PHE A 298 -8.81 -19.39 -19.08
CA PHE A 298 -8.12 -18.31 -19.77
C PHE A 298 -8.96 -17.68 -20.88
N GLU A 299 -9.63 -18.50 -21.72
CA GLU A 299 -10.50 -18.02 -22.81
C GLU A 299 -11.69 -17.21 -22.27
N ASN A 300 -12.24 -17.58 -21.11
CA ASN A 300 -13.32 -16.82 -20.47
C ASN A 300 -12.84 -15.43 -20.01
N LEU A 301 -11.73 -15.37 -19.31
CA LEU A 301 -11.09 -14.11 -18.91
C LEU A 301 -10.75 -13.23 -20.12
N PHE A 302 -10.21 -13.83 -21.17
CA PHE A 302 -9.79 -13.12 -22.37
C PHE A 302 -10.95 -12.43 -23.11
N LYS A 303 -12.19 -12.91 -22.97
CA LYS A 303 -13.37 -12.24 -23.55
C LYS A 303 -13.55 -10.85 -22.97
N ALA A 304 -13.50 -10.70 -21.63
CA ALA A 304 -13.59 -9.39 -20.97
C ALA A 304 -12.39 -8.52 -21.34
N THR A 305 -11.17 -9.07 -21.27
CA THR A 305 -9.94 -8.34 -21.62
C THR A 305 -9.96 -7.82 -23.07
N LYS A 306 -10.44 -8.62 -24.01
CA LYS A 306 -10.52 -8.22 -25.43
C LYS A 306 -11.44 -7.01 -25.64
N GLU A 307 -12.51 -6.90 -24.86
CA GLU A 307 -13.51 -5.85 -25.03
C GLU A 307 -13.16 -4.59 -24.23
N PHE A 308 -12.66 -4.76 -23.01
CA PHE A 308 -12.47 -3.65 -22.07
C PHE A 308 -11.01 -3.36 -21.69
N GLY A 309 -10.03 -4.18 -22.15
CA GLY A 309 -8.61 -4.03 -21.82
C GLY A 309 -8.23 -4.60 -20.44
N GLU A 310 -9.20 -5.00 -19.63
CA GLU A 310 -9.03 -5.63 -18.31
C GLU A 310 -10.07 -6.76 -18.15
N PRO A 311 -9.81 -7.78 -17.29
CA PRO A 311 -8.65 -7.93 -16.42
C PRO A 311 -7.36 -8.29 -17.14
N GLY A 312 -6.20 -7.98 -16.48
CA GLY A 312 -4.90 -8.51 -16.86
C GLY A 312 -4.71 -9.97 -16.40
N PHE A 313 -3.55 -10.54 -16.72
CA PHE A 313 -3.19 -11.92 -16.40
C PHE A 313 -1.90 -11.95 -15.59
N PHE A 314 -1.93 -12.60 -14.42
CA PHE A 314 -0.76 -12.81 -13.58
C PHE A 314 -0.49 -14.31 -13.43
N PHE A 315 0.52 -14.83 -14.17
CA PHE A 315 0.89 -16.24 -14.15
C PHE A 315 1.82 -16.54 -12.98
N ALA A 316 1.42 -17.47 -12.11
CA ALA A 316 2.16 -17.85 -10.94
C ALA A 316 2.20 -19.37 -10.73
N ASP A 317 3.18 -19.82 -9.93
CA ASP A 317 3.29 -21.22 -9.49
C ASP A 317 2.72 -21.42 -8.08
N PHE A 318 2.33 -20.33 -7.41
CA PHE A 318 1.75 -20.30 -6.07
C PHE A 318 0.50 -19.42 -6.05
N TYR A 319 -0.48 -19.77 -5.21
CA TYR A 319 -1.72 -18.99 -5.03
C TYR A 319 -1.52 -17.75 -4.16
N ASP A 320 -0.58 -17.80 -3.20
CA ASP A 320 -0.34 -16.73 -2.25
C ASP A 320 0.74 -15.72 -2.70
N VAL A 321 1.19 -15.83 -3.94
CA VAL A 321 2.12 -14.84 -4.49
C VAL A 321 1.39 -13.54 -4.84
N LEU A 322 2.00 -12.43 -4.48
CA LEU A 322 1.54 -11.07 -4.79
C LEU A 322 2.51 -10.38 -5.73
N CYS A 323 2.08 -9.27 -6.31
CA CYS A 323 2.97 -8.34 -7.00
C CYS A 323 2.70 -6.90 -6.56
N ASN A 324 3.70 -6.04 -6.77
CA ASN A 324 3.54 -4.59 -6.63
C ASN A 324 2.75 -4.02 -7.84
N PRO A 325 2.22 -2.80 -7.77
CA PRO A 325 1.43 -2.20 -8.86
C PRO A 325 2.12 -2.12 -10.21
N CYS A 326 3.45 -2.12 -10.24
CA CYS A 326 4.23 -2.10 -11.48
C CYS A 326 4.55 -3.50 -12.02
N CYS A 327 4.26 -4.56 -11.25
CA CYS A 327 4.42 -5.98 -11.60
C CYS A 327 5.88 -6.45 -11.82
N GLU A 328 6.89 -5.68 -11.41
CA GLU A 328 8.31 -6.06 -11.55
C GLU A 328 8.84 -6.89 -10.38
N ILE A 329 8.14 -6.91 -9.24
CA ILE A 329 8.51 -7.71 -8.06
C ILE A 329 7.32 -8.55 -7.62
N SER A 330 7.59 -9.82 -7.33
CA SER A 330 6.60 -10.76 -6.81
C SER A 330 7.14 -11.45 -5.55
N TRP A 331 6.29 -11.58 -4.53
CA TRP A 331 6.65 -12.22 -3.26
C TRP A 331 5.44 -12.70 -2.46
N ILE A 332 5.70 -13.50 -1.42
CA ILE A 332 4.73 -13.94 -0.43
C ILE A 332 4.89 -13.07 0.82
N THR A 333 3.87 -12.32 1.20
CA THR A 333 3.91 -11.36 2.32
C THR A 333 3.44 -12.01 3.61
N ARG A 334 4.07 -13.13 3.97
CA ARG A 334 3.79 -13.91 5.16
C ARG A 334 5.08 -14.26 5.89
N HIS A 335 5.09 -14.10 7.21
CA HIS A 335 6.18 -14.58 8.04
C HIS A 335 5.81 -15.93 8.63
N PHE A 336 6.70 -16.91 8.51
CA PHE A 336 6.48 -18.28 8.98
C PHE A 336 7.20 -18.50 10.31
N TYR A 337 6.48 -19.10 11.24
CA TYR A 337 6.96 -19.45 12.57
C TYR A 337 6.81 -20.94 12.79
N LYS A 338 7.69 -21.54 13.61
CA LYS A 338 7.50 -22.90 14.09
C LYS A 338 6.36 -22.95 15.10
N LYS A 339 5.48 -23.94 14.98
CA LYS A 339 4.38 -24.18 15.92
C LYS A 339 4.94 -24.33 17.34
N GLY A 340 4.37 -23.61 18.31
CA GLY A 340 4.76 -23.66 19.72
C GLY A 340 6.05 -22.93 20.07
N SER A 341 6.66 -22.18 19.13
CA SER A 341 7.84 -21.35 19.43
C SER A 341 7.47 -20.14 20.31
N PRO A 342 8.40 -19.67 21.17
CA PRO A 342 8.21 -18.45 21.96
C PRO A 342 7.96 -17.23 21.07
N GLU A 343 8.64 -17.14 19.92
CA GLU A 343 8.52 -16.04 18.95
C GLU A 343 7.10 -16.01 18.34
N LEU A 344 6.50 -17.18 18.09
CA LEU A 344 5.10 -17.25 17.66
C LEU A 344 4.15 -16.74 18.74
N ALA A 345 4.37 -17.14 20.01
CA ALA A 345 3.52 -16.71 21.13
C ALA A 345 3.58 -15.18 21.30
N GLU A 346 4.76 -14.59 21.21
CA GLU A 346 4.95 -13.15 21.23
C GLU A 346 4.23 -12.46 20.06
N ALA A 347 4.44 -12.95 18.84
CA ALA A 347 3.80 -12.40 17.64
C ALA A 347 2.27 -12.44 17.75
N LEU A 348 1.69 -13.56 18.17
CA LEU A 348 0.24 -13.73 18.32
C LEU A 348 -0.37 -12.78 19.36
N SER A 349 0.38 -12.39 20.39
CA SER A 349 -0.12 -11.43 21.40
C SER A 349 -0.44 -10.05 20.81
N LEU A 350 0.18 -9.71 19.67
CA LEU A 350 0.08 -8.41 18.98
C LEU A 350 -0.66 -8.51 17.64
N TYR A 351 -0.87 -9.72 17.13
CA TYR A 351 -1.40 -9.96 15.80
C TYR A 351 -2.93 -10.07 15.80
N GLU A 352 -3.56 -9.48 14.81
CA GLU A 352 -5.02 -9.41 14.67
C GLU A 352 -5.55 -10.10 13.39
N GLY A 353 -4.68 -10.75 12.64
CA GLY A 353 -5.04 -11.40 11.40
C GLY A 353 -5.26 -12.92 11.56
N PRO A 354 -5.65 -13.59 10.48
CA PRO A 354 -5.80 -15.04 10.46
C PRO A 354 -4.44 -15.74 10.55
N ILE A 355 -4.44 -16.88 11.22
CA ILE A 355 -3.29 -17.77 11.26
C ILE A 355 -3.39 -18.73 10.08
N THR A 356 -2.40 -18.71 9.19
CA THR A 356 -2.32 -19.65 8.07
C THR A 356 -1.63 -20.92 8.52
N THR A 357 -2.29 -22.06 8.37
CA THR A 357 -1.77 -23.40 8.64
C THR A 357 -1.66 -24.20 7.36
N LYS A 358 -1.05 -25.39 7.42
CA LYS A 358 -0.98 -26.34 6.30
C LYS A 358 -2.37 -26.62 5.70
N GLU A 359 -3.38 -26.75 6.54
CA GLU A 359 -4.75 -27.07 6.12
C GLU A 359 -5.47 -25.89 5.46
N SER A 360 -5.14 -24.66 5.86
CA SER A 360 -5.76 -23.44 5.34
C SER A 360 -4.97 -22.80 4.17
N CYS A 361 -3.69 -23.16 4.01
CA CYS A 361 -2.87 -22.68 2.91
C CYS A 361 -3.19 -23.40 1.60
N LYS A 362 -3.35 -22.68 0.52
CA LYS A 362 -3.50 -23.29 -0.82
C LYS A 362 -2.19 -23.77 -1.42
N ASP A 363 -1.09 -23.19 -0.98
CA ASP A 363 0.25 -23.57 -1.38
C ASP A 363 0.83 -24.57 -0.39
N ASP A 364 1.87 -25.29 -0.82
CA ASP A 364 2.53 -26.27 0.05
C ASP A 364 3.37 -25.57 1.13
N MET A 365 3.14 -25.93 2.39
CA MET A 365 3.91 -25.43 3.53
C MET A 365 4.18 -26.56 4.53
N PRO A 366 5.25 -26.46 5.35
CA PRO A 366 5.55 -27.46 6.38
C PRO A 366 4.43 -27.59 7.42
N GLU A 367 4.20 -28.82 7.92
CA GLU A 367 3.18 -29.11 8.94
C GLU A 367 3.50 -28.47 10.30
N ASP A 368 4.77 -28.27 10.60
CA ASP A 368 5.27 -27.70 11.85
C ASP A 368 5.37 -26.17 11.83
N GLU A 369 4.93 -25.52 10.74
CA GLU A 369 4.92 -24.06 10.60
C GLU A 369 3.51 -23.49 10.60
N VAL A 370 3.43 -22.19 10.95
CA VAL A 370 2.27 -21.32 10.75
C VAL A 370 2.72 -20.00 10.16
N GLY A 371 1.87 -19.43 9.32
CA GLY A 371 2.14 -18.16 8.66
C GLY A 371 1.26 -17.03 9.20
N LEU A 372 1.86 -15.87 9.43
CA LEU A 372 1.15 -14.64 9.78
C LEU A 372 1.33 -13.62 8.65
N SER A 373 0.23 -13.06 8.17
CA SER A 373 0.22 -12.10 7.07
C SER A 373 0.64 -10.70 7.52
N GLY A 374 1.40 -10.01 6.68
CA GLY A 374 1.79 -8.63 6.89
C GLY A 374 1.97 -7.90 5.56
N TRP A 375 2.69 -6.79 5.56
CA TRP A 375 3.04 -6.04 4.36
C TRP A 375 4.46 -6.34 3.93
N GLY A 376 4.63 -6.64 2.65
CA GLY A 376 5.94 -6.63 2.00
C GLY A 376 6.18 -5.29 1.31
N PHE A 377 7.45 -4.91 1.19
CA PHE A 377 7.86 -3.65 0.58
C PHE A 377 8.88 -3.88 -0.52
N CYS A 378 8.85 -3.04 -1.53
CA CYS A 378 9.91 -2.93 -2.50
C CYS A 378 10.44 -1.50 -2.58
N ASN A 379 11.72 -1.36 -2.83
CA ASN A 379 12.31 -0.09 -3.18
C ASN A 379 13.08 -0.22 -4.49
N LEU A 380 13.24 0.90 -5.18
CA LEU A 380 13.84 0.93 -6.49
C LEU A 380 15.01 1.88 -6.51
N SER A 381 16.04 1.50 -7.26
CA SER A 381 17.11 2.38 -7.72
C SER A 381 17.29 2.22 -9.22
N THR A 382 17.90 3.21 -9.85
CA THR A 382 18.08 3.18 -11.30
C THR A 382 19.45 3.69 -11.71
N ILE A 383 19.97 3.14 -12.79
CA ILE A 383 21.24 3.52 -13.42
C ILE A 383 20.90 4.30 -14.68
N ASN A 384 21.55 5.45 -14.87
CA ASN A 384 21.47 6.21 -16.10
C ASN A 384 22.34 5.54 -17.18
N GLY A 385 21.74 4.71 -18.01
CA GLY A 385 22.41 3.97 -19.07
C GLY A 385 22.99 4.85 -20.17
N LYS A 386 22.37 6.00 -20.41
CA LYS A 386 22.79 6.93 -21.48
C LYS A 386 24.20 7.52 -21.27
N THR A 387 24.64 7.63 -20.02
CA THR A 387 25.91 8.29 -19.67
C THR A 387 27.00 7.31 -19.25
N ILE A 388 26.81 6.01 -19.48
CA ILE A 388 27.85 4.99 -19.22
C ILE A 388 28.98 5.18 -20.23
N THR A 389 30.22 5.21 -19.75
CA THR A 389 31.42 5.47 -20.56
C THR A 389 32.31 4.25 -20.74
N SER A 390 32.25 3.27 -19.84
CA SER A 390 33.02 2.03 -19.89
C SER A 390 32.33 0.93 -19.10
N GLU A 391 32.83 -0.29 -19.17
CA GLU A 391 32.38 -1.43 -18.39
C GLU A 391 32.63 -1.21 -16.88
N GLU A 392 33.76 -0.64 -16.53
CA GLU A 392 34.11 -0.29 -15.14
C GLU A 392 33.13 0.74 -14.57
N ASP A 393 32.81 1.83 -15.33
CA ASP A 393 31.81 2.84 -14.94
C ASP A 393 30.43 2.18 -14.73
N PHE A 394 30.08 1.19 -15.55
CA PHE A 394 28.83 0.45 -15.38
C PHE A 394 28.82 -0.37 -14.06
N TYR A 395 29.88 -1.11 -13.77
CA TYR A 395 29.98 -1.89 -12.53
C TYR A 395 29.99 -1.00 -11.29
N GLU A 396 30.67 0.15 -11.33
CA GLU A 396 30.63 1.11 -10.22
C GLU A 396 29.22 1.64 -9.96
N ARG A 397 28.46 1.94 -11.03
CA ARG A 397 27.06 2.38 -10.91
C ARG A 397 26.15 1.28 -10.38
N CYS A 398 26.36 0.03 -10.80
CA CYS A 398 25.62 -1.11 -10.27
C CYS A 398 25.84 -1.28 -8.77
N ALA A 399 27.09 -1.23 -8.33
CA ALA A 399 27.46 -1.32 -6.91
C ALA A 399 26.84 -0.16 -6.10
N ALA A 400 26.94 1.05 -6.62
CA ALA A 400 26.38 2.23 -5.97
C ALA A 400 24.85 2.19 -5.91
N ALA A 401 24.15 1.78 -6.97
CA ALA A 401 22.70 1.66 -7.00
C ALA A 401 22.20 0.57 -6.03
N ALA A 402 22.92 -0.57 -5.94
CA ALA A 402 22.62 -1.61 -4.97
C ALA A 402 22.86 -1.13 -3.53
N PHE A 403 23.95 -0.42 -3.26
CA PHE A 403 24.25 0.15 -1.95
C PHE A 403 23.14 1.13 -1.50
N ILE A 404 22.73 2.05 -2.38
CA ILE A 404 21.61 2.98 -2.08
C ILE A 404 20.32 2.23 -1.81
N GLY A 405 19.99 1.19 -2.60
CA GLY A 405 18.83 0.33 -2.38
C GLY A 405 18.88 -0.38 -1.03
N THR A 406 20.04 -0.88 -0.62
CA THR A 406 20.25 -1.54 0.68
C THR A 406 20.06 -0.56 1.84
N LEU A 407 20.58 0.67 1.74
CA LEU A 407 20.31 1.71 2.72
C LEU A 407 18.81 2.02 2.84
N GLN A 408 18.10 2.07 1.73
CA GLN A 408 16.64 2.30 1.73
C GLN A 408 15.89 1.13 2.37
N ALA A 409 16.30 -0.11 2.13
CA ALA A 409 15.70 -1.31 2.72
C ALA A 409 15.92 -1.43 4.25
N SER A 410 16.87 -0.70 4.84
CA SER A 410 17.11 -0.70 6.28
C SER A 410 16.05 0.05 7.11
N PHE A 411 15.16 0.82 6.47
CA PHE A 411 14.07 1.52 7.12
C PHE A 411 12.90 0.56 7.40
N THR A 412 12.96 -0.14 8.53
CA THR A 412 12.02 -1.22 8.87
C THR A 412 11.17 -0.95 10.12
N ASN A 413 11.13 0.27 10.63
CA ASN A 413 10.28 0.64 11.75
C ASN A 413 8.88 1.04 11.28
N PHE A 414 7.89 0.17 11.52
CA PHE A 414 6.52 0.31 11.07
C PHE A 414 5.50 0.19 12.20
N PRO A 415 5.48 1.12 13.18
CA PRO A 415 4.62 0.99 14.36
C PRO A 415 3.13 0.88 14.04
N TYR A 416 2.69 1.49 12.93
CA TYR A 416 1.29 1.42 12.49
C TYR A 416 0.91 0.09 11.82
N LEU A 417 1.88 -0.59 11.19
CA LEU A 417 1.66 -1.84 10.44
C LEU A 417 1.98 -3.11 11.25
N GLY A 418 2.59 -2.95 12.41
CA GLY A 418 2.84 -4.01 13.38
C GLY A 418 4.08 -4.85 13.10
N HIS A 419 4.43 -5.66 14.10
CA HIS A 419 5.69 -6.41 14.17
C HIS A 419 5.89 -7.44 13.04
N VAL A 420 4.84 -8.12 12.61
CA VAL A 420 4.94 -9.09 11.49
C VAL A 420 5.41 -8.42 10.21
N THR A 421 4.93 -7.20 9.94
CA THR A 421 5.37 -6.40 8.80
C THR A 421 6.85 -6.03 8.90
N GLU A 422 7.34 -5.67 10.10
CA GLU A 422 8.77 -5.39 10.32
C GLU A 422 9.64 -6.61 10.04
N LEU A 423 9.23 -7.80 10.48
CA LEU A 423 9.96 -9.04 10.26
C LEU A 423 10.00 -9.42 8.78
N ILE A 424 8.88 -9.26 8.05
CA ILE A 424 8.83 -9.50 6.61
C ILE A 424 9.80 -8.55 5.89
N ALA A 425 9.75 -7.25 6.18
CA ALA A 425 10.61 -6.26 5.55
C ALA A 425 12.10 -6.50 5.80
N ARG A 426 12.47 -6.88 7.04
CA ARG A 426 13.86 -7.20 7.39
C ARG A 426 14.37 -8.47 6.69
N LYS A 427 13.53 -9.49 6.59
CA LYS A 427 13.88 -10.76 5.96
C LYS A 427 14.02 -10.63 4.44
N GLU A 428 13.06 -9.98 3.80
CA GLU A 428 13.01 -9.88 2.34
C GLU A 428 13.98 -8.84 1.79
N ALA A 429 14.08 -7.65 2.42
CA ALA A 429 14.97 -6.54 2.03
C ALA A 429 15.00 -6.30 0.51
N LEU A 430 13.83 -6.35 -0.14
CA LEU A 430 13.70 -6.34 -1.59
C LEU A 430 14.12 -5.01 -2.20
N LEU A 431 14.97 -5.07 -3.19
CA LEU A 431 15.35 -3.93 -4.00
C LEU A 431 15.40 -4.29 -5.49
N GLY A 432 14.91 -3.37 -6.32
CA GLY A 432 15.01 -3.47 -7.77
C GLY A 432 16.00 -2.44 -8.31
N VAL A 433 17.00 -2.89 -9.08
CA VAL A 433 17.93 -2.01 -9.79
C VAL A 433 17.61 -2.06 -11.27
N SER A 434 17.23 -0.92 -11.85
CA SER A 434 16.91 -0.79 -13.27
C SER A 434 17.95 0.02 -14.02
N ILE A 435 17.98 -0.14 -15.33
CA ILE A 435 18.80 0.68 -16.26
C ILE A 435 17.83 1.44 -17.16
N ASN A 436 18.00 2.76 -17.21
CA ASN A 436 17.17 3.68 -18.01
C ASN A 436 18.01 4.52 -18.96
#